data_53ab823711b8ea6f1147ad8ed5619d92
#
_entry.id   53ab823711b8ea6f1147ad8ed5619d92
#
_cell.length_a   1.000
_cell.length_b   1.000
_cell.length_c   1.000
_cell.angle_alpha   90.00
_cell.angle_beta   90.00
_cell.angle_gamma   90.00
#
_symmetry.space_group_name_H-M   'P 1'
#
loop_
_entity.id
_entity.type
_entity.pdbx_description
1 polymer ?
#
loop_
_entity_poly.entity_id
_entity_poly.type
_entity_poly.pdbx_seq_one_letter_code
_entity_poly.pdbx_strand_id
1 'polypeptide(L)'
;MNLPYETLQRIFRDLAAEEMSQSRGDFSISESSREWTAETTIRDRDERGAGSIGVDSLELIQLATRMSEYFGLEQFGIGDSLLRGKTMGDWCRMIHEVMEPAWESITVRSSGTTGAPKTSTHSRQNLERECRGWETLLGPVQRIVSLVPAHHLYGLVWSCLLPASIGQGGLEGQGGLEVIEARWETALRWLGELKSGDMVVGFPFRYQTLPATASTFRVPAGVTAVSSAGELGAQEWEALYRLGFHQVLEIYGASEAGGIGWRGRPEADFELAKHWQGRREELNGLPDRFEWTGKKTCRLLGRKDGWIKIAGSLVDPKAVSALISQHPLVRECSIRSNSPDAQAVQGHPSGIRLKAFIAPVQTGLSTKDLQGLAKVLRKWVEPQLPPAARPVSYEFGACIPRTAMGKEMDWNRSVDHHDVA
;
A
#
# COMPACT_ATOMS: atom_id res chain seq x y z
N MET A 1 -5.18 -13.64 20.43
CA MET A 1 -5.29 -13.85 18.96
C MET A 1 -4.06 -14.61 18.52
N ASN A 2 -4.23 -15.75 17.84
CA ASN A 2 -3.13 -16.51 17.27
C ASN A 2 -2.97 -16.17 15.79
N LEU A 3 -1.74 -16.28 15.28
CA LEU A 3 -1.48 -16.19 13.84
C LEU A 3 -1.54 -17.63 13.26
N PRO A 4 -2.59 -17.98 12.49
CA PRO A 4 -2.65 -19.31 11.88
C PRO A 4 -1.43 -19.55 10.98
N TYR A 5 -1.00 -20.82 10.91
CA TYR A 5 0.17 -21.19 10.08
C TYR A 5 0.05 -20.77 8.62
N GLU A 6 -1.12 -20.91 8.04
CA GLU A 6 -1.42 -20.45 6.65
C GLU A 6 -1.28 -18.93 6.49
N THR A 7 -1.67 -18.17 7.53
CA THR A 7 -1.47 -16.72 7.55
C THR A 7 0.01 -16.36 7.60
N LEU A 8 0.82 -17.08 8.38
CA LEU A 8 2.27 -16.91 8.40
C LEU A 8 2.89 -17.18 7.03
N GLN A 9 2.46 -18.24 6.33
CA GLN A 9 2.95 -18.53 4.97
C GLN A 9 2.65 -17.39 4.01
N ARG A 10 1.47 -16.79 4.07
CA ARG A 10 1.10 -15.65 3.23
C ARG A 10 1.99 -14.43 3.54
N ILE A 11 2.17 -14.11 4.82
CA ILE A 11 3.02 -12.99 5.25
C ILE A 11 4.48 -13.23 4.83
N PHE A 12 5.00 -14.43 5.06
CA PHE A 12 6.36 -14.81 4.67
C PHE A 12 6.59 -14.63 3.18
N ARG A 13 5.71 -15.21 2.36
CA ARG A 13 5.78 -15.12 0.90
C ARG A 13 5.85 -13.67 0.42
N ASP A 14 5.00 -12.84 0.98
CA ASP A 14 4.91 -11.44 0.59
C ASP A 14 6.13 -10.62 1.03
N LEU A 15 6.66 -10.89 2.23
CA LEU A 15 7.91 -10.29 2.71
C LEU A 15 9.10 -10.71 1.85
N ALA A 16 9.21 -12.01 1.56
CA ALA A 16 10.30 -12.54 0.74
C ALA A 16 10.26 -11.97 -0.68
N ALA A 17 9.06 -11.88 -1.27
CA ALA A 17 8.87 -11.31 -2.60
C ALA A 17 9.24 -9.82 -2.64
N GLU A 18 8.85 -9.05 -1.63
CA GLU A 18 9.22 -7.62 -1.52
C GLU A 18 10.72 -7.46 -1.37
N GLU A 19 11.36 -8.18 -0.44
CA GLU A 19 12.80 -8.08 -0.17
C GLU A 19 13.62 -8.48 -1.39
N MET A 20 13.26 -9.57 -2.07
CA MET A 20 13.95 -10.02 -3.27
C MET A 20 13.72 -9.08 -4.45
N SER A 21 12.51 -8.54 -4.61
CA SER A 21 12.24 -7.55 -5.67
C SER A 21 13.07 -6.29 -5.49
N GLN A 22 13.23 -5.82 -4.25
CA GLN A 22 14.03 -4.63 -3.94
C GLN A 22 15.54 -4.91 -4.11
N SER A 23 16.03 -6.05 -3.61
CA SER A 23 17.44 -6.42 -3.68
C SER A 23 17.91 -6.62 -5.12
N ARG A 24 17.09 -7.19 -5.98
CA ARG A 24 17.42 -7.53 -7.37
C ARG A 24 17.00 -6.47 -8.38
N GLY A 25 16.18 -5.50 -7.98
CA GLY A 25 15.55 -4.54 -8.90
C GLY A 25 14.56 -5.20 -9.89
N ASP A 26 14.04 -6.38 -9.53
CA ASP A 26 13.15 -7.18 -10.38
C ASP A 26 11.77 -7.32 -9.76
N PHE A 27 10.82 -6.53 -10.23
CA PHE A 27 9.45 -6.52 -9.73
C PHE A 27 8.59 -7.69 -10.22
N SER A 28 9.04 -8.48 -11.20
CA SER A 28 8.35 -9.69 -11.65
C SER A 28 8.35 -10.80 -10.59
N ILE A 29 9.27 -10.75 -9.63
CA ILE A 29 9.34 -11.67 -8.49
C ILE A 29 8.05 -11.63 -7.68
N SER A 30 7.45 -10.45 -7.51
CA SER A 30 6.17 -10.32 -6.80
C SER A 30 5.04 -11.10 -7.47
N GLU A 31 5.01 -11.17 -8.80
CA GLU A 31 4.02 -11.96 -9.53
C GLU A 31 4.35 -13.46 -9.47
N SER A 32 5.60 -13.83 -9.66
CA SER A 32 6.06 -15.22 -9.59
C SER A 32 5.87 -15.82 -8.19
N SER A 33 5.91 -15.01 -7.15
CA SER A 33 5.74 -15.46 -5.76
C SER A 33 4.37 -16.08 -5.46
N ARG A 34 3.37 -15.86 -6.30
CA ARG A 34 2.05 -16.51 -6.16
C ARG A 34 2.12 -18.03 -6.14
N GLU A 35 3.14 -18.60 -6.79
CA GLU A 35 3.37 -20.03 -6.90
C GLU A 35 4.19 -20.62 -5.75
N TRP A 36 4.74 -19.76 -4.87
CA TRP A 36 5.52 -20.22 -3.74
C TRP A 36 4.64 -20.88 -2.68
N THR A 37 5.05 -22.07 -2.26
CA THR A 37 4.39 -22.91 -1.27
C THR A 37 5.32 -23.26 -0.13
N ALA A 38 4.86 -24.05 0.84
CA ALA A 38 5.71 -24.53 1.95
C ALA A 38 6.94 -25.31 1.46
N GLU A 39 6.84 -25.99 0.32
CA GLU A 39 7.90 -26.80 -0.30
C GLU A 39 8.92 -25.98 -1.06
N THR A 40 8.61 -24.71 -1.36
CA THR A 40 9.52 -23.82 -2.08
C THR A 40 10.84 -23.68 -1.35
N THR A 41 11.94 -24.02 -2.01
CA THR A 41 13.29 -23.95 -1.44
C THR A 41 13.77 -22.49 -1.38
N ILE A 42 14.63 -22.18 -0.40
CA ILE A 42 15.12 -20.81 -0.20
C ILE A 42 16.39 -20.57 -1.01
N ARG A 43 17.34 -21.52 -1.01
CA ARG A 43 18.72 -21.33 -1.50
C ARG A 43 18.99 -21.82 -2.90
N ASP A 44 18.15 -22.64 -3.50
CA ASP A 44 18.49 -23.32 -4.76
C ASP A 44 18.44 -22.36 -5.94
N ARG A 45 19.63 -21.91 -6.40
CA ARG A 45 19.75 -20.91 -7.47
C ARG A 45 19.44 -21.46 -8.86
N ASP A 46 19.64 -22.77 -9.07
CA ASP A 46 19.49 -23.38 -10.38
C ASP A 46 18.00 -23.62 -10.74
N GLU A 47 17.11 -23.56 -9.74
CA GLU A 47 15.68 -23.78 -9.87
C GLU A 47 14.85 -22.52 -9.57
N ARG A 48 15.23 -21.35 -10.06
CA ARG A 48 14.42 -20.14 -9.88
C ARG A 48 13.04 -20.30 -10.52
N GLY A 49 12.01 -19.94 -9.77
CA GLY A 49 10.62 -20.06 -10.19
C GLY A 49 9.74 -20.58 -9.06
N ALA A 50 8.69 -21.36 -9.38
CA ALA A 50 7.77 -21.91 -8.38
C ALA A 50 8.45 -22.83 -7.34
N GLY A 51 9.52 -23.52 -7.72
CA GLY A 51 10.28 -24.45 -6.89
C GLY A 51 11.31 -23.81 -5.95
N SER A 52 11.78 -22.60 -6.23
CA SER A 52 12.84 -21.95 -5.43
C SER A 52 12.78 -20.43 -5.46
N ILE A 53 13.08 -19.80 -4.30
CA ILE A 53 13.31 -18.35 -4.21
C ILE A 53 14.70 -18.01 -4.80
N GLY A 54 15.66 -18.94 -4.71
CA GLY A 54 16.98 -18.85 -5.30
C GLY A 54 17.82 -17.73 -4.69
N VAL A 55 17.85 -17.59 -3.36
CA VAL A 55 18.65 -16.56 -2.66
C VAL A 55 20.12 -16.94 -2.60
N ASP A 56 21.00 -15.94 -2.75
CA ASP A 56 22.41 -16.11 -2.41
C ASP A 56 22.67 -15.96 -0.90
N SER A 57 23.95 -16.08 -0.49
CA SER A 57 24.27 -16.02 0.94
C SER A 57 24.01 -14.65 1.56
N LEU A 58 24.16 -13.56 0.82
CA LEU A 58 23.86 -12.21 1.32
C LEU A 58 22.34 -11.99 1.39
N GLU A 59 21.63 -12.33 0.33
CA GLU A 59 20.17 -12.28 0.26
C GLU A 59 19.52 -13.13 1.35
N LEU A 60 20.11 -14.29 1.69
CA LEU A 60 19.63 -15.14 2.77
C LEU A 60 19.72 -14.44 4.13
N ILE A 61 20.82 -13.76 4.41
CA ILE A 61 21.00 -13.01 5.66
C ILE A 61 20.02 -11.83 5.68
N GLN A 62 19.87 -11.12 4.57
CA GLN A 62 18.89 -10.02 4.46
C GLN A 62 17.48 -10.51 4.72
N LEU A 63 17.08 -11.62 4.11
CA LEU A 63 15.75 -12.21 4.30
C LEU A 63 15.54 -12.67 5.76
N ALA A 64 16.54 -13.33 6.38
CA ALA A 64 16.47 -13.74 7.79
C ALA A 64 16.33 -12.53 8.72
N THR A 65 17.13 -11.49 8.48
CA THR A 65 17.04 -10.22 9.23
C THR A 65 15.66 -9.59 9.06
N ARG A 66 15.12 -9.57 7.85
CA ARG A 66 13.81 -9.02 7.56
C ARG A 66 12.68 -9.76 8.28
N MET A 67 12.75 -11.10 8.30
CA MET A 67 11.81 -11.94 9.06
C MET A 67 11.94 -11.72 10.57
N SER A 68 13.17 -11.66 11.06
CA SER A 68 13.45 -11.42 12.49
C SER A 68 12.92 -10.05 12.93
N GLU A 69 13.14 -9.02 12.15
CA GLU A 69 12.61 -7.68 12.40
C GLU A 69 11.07 -7.66 12.41
N TYR A 70 10.46 -8.26 11.38
CA TYR A 70 9.01 -8.24 11.23
C TYR A 70 8.29 -8.93 12.39
N PHE A 71 8.75 -10.13 12.77
CA PHE A 71 8.13 -10.96 13.78
C PHE A 71 8.73 -10.77 15.19
N GLY A 72 9.72 -9.89 15.35
CA GLY A 72 10.39 -9.68 16.64
C GLY A 72 11.13 -10.91 17.15
N LEU A 73 11.77 -11.69 16.25
CA LEU A 73 12.34 -13.00 16.61
C LEU A 73 13.61 -12.92 17.46
N GLU A 74 14.24 -11.75 17.56
CA GLU A 74 15.45 -11.54 18.35
C GLU A 74 15.24 -11.92 19.81
N GLN A 75 14.07 -11.61 20.38
CA GLN A 75 13.71 -11.95 21.76
C GLN A 75 13.64 -13.45 22.01
N PHE A 76 13.47 -14.26 20.96
CA PHE A 76 13.39 -15.73 21.05
C PHE A 76 14.72 -16.42 20.72
N GLY A 77 15.72 -15.67 20.26
CA GLY A 77 17.05 -16.20 19.95
C GLY A 77 17.10 -17.16 18.74
N ILE A 78 16.09 -17.15 17.85
CA ILE A 78 16.01 -18.11 16.72
C ILE A 78 16.52 -17.56 15.40
N GLY A 79 17.01 -16.31 15.35
CA GLY A 79 17.48 -15.68 14.10
C GLY A 79 18.47 -16.55 13.31
N ASP A 80 19.48 -17.09 14.00
CA ASP A 80 20.47 -17.99 13.37
C ASP A 80 19.87 -19.34 12.97
N SER A 81 18.80 -19.79 13.63
CA SER A 81 18.14 -21.05 13.32
C SER A 81 17.42 -20.99 11.97
N LEU A 82 16.91 -19.83 11.57
CA LEU A 82 16.30 -19.64 10.26
C LEU A 82 17.27 -19.98 9.14
N LEU A 83 18.56 -19.64 9.30
CA LEU A 83 19.59 -19.91 8.26
C LEU A 83 19.80 -21.40 7.97
N ARG A 84 19.32 -22.31 8.85
CA ARG A 84 19.39 -23.76 8.69
C ARG A 84 18.18 -24.33 7.94
N GLY A 85 17.06 -23.62 7.92
CA GLY A 85 15.85 -24.01 7.19
C GLY A 85 16.08 -24.01 5.70
N LYS A 86 15.60 -25.05 5.02
CA LYS A 86 15.80 -25.24 3.56
C LYS A 86 14.64 -24.71 2.75
N THR A 87 13.44 -24.80 3.29
CA THR A 87 12.21 -24.44 2.62
C THR A 87 11.48 -23.29 3.32
N MET A 88 10.57 -22.64 2.61
CA MET A 88 9.65 -21.66 3.18
C MET A 88 8.85 -22.25 4.36
N GLY A 89 8.41 -23.52 4.24
CA GLY A 89 7.70 -24.24 5.28
C GLY A 89 8.53 -24.46 6.54
N ASP A 90 9.85 -24.73 6.41
CA ASP A 90 10.73 -24.87 7.57
C ASP A 90 10.79 -23.55 8.36
N TRP A 91 10.97 -22.42 7.67
CA TRP A 91 11.00 -21.11 8.31
C TRP A 91 9.67 -20.77 8.96
N CYS A 92 8.56 -20.96 8.24
CA CYS A 92 7.23 -20.71 8.79
C CYS A 92 6.95 -21.55 10.04
N ARG A 93 7.40 -22.80 10.07
CA ARG A 93 7.25 -23.69 11.23
C ARG A 93 8.04 -23.17 12.43
N MET A 94 9.31 -22.83 12.24
CA MET A 94 10.14 -22.25 13.30
C MET A 94 9.57 -20.96 13.86
N ILE A 95 9.08 -20.07 13.00
CA ILE A 95 8.44 -18.82 13.41
C ILE A 95 7.14 -19.10 14.16
N HIS A 96 6.31 -20.02 13.67
CA HIS A 96 5.04 -20.38 14.29
C HIS A 96 5.22 -20.93 15.70
N GLU A 97 6.18 -21.86 15.88
CA GLU A 97 6.47 -22.51 17.16
C GLU A 97 6.84 -21.52 18.28
N VAL A 98 7.55 -20.44 17.94
CA VAL A 98 7.94 -19.43 18.93
C VAL A 98 6.90 -18.33 19.10
N MET A 99 6.11 -18.03 18.07
CA MET A 99 5.10 -16.98 18.12
C MET A 99 3.77 -17.46 18.74
N GLU A 100 3.38 -18.72 18.53
CA GLU A 100 2.08 -19.21 18.97
C GLU A 100 1.84 -19.02 20.47
N PRO A 101 2.79 -19.31 21.38
CA PRO A 101 2.55 -19.11 22.80
C PRO A 101 2.46 -17.65 23.23
N ALA A 102 3.24 -16.74 22.62
CA ALA A 102 3.46 -15.42 23.22
C ALA A 102 4.02 -14.34 22.27
N TRP A 103 3.55 -14.21 21.03
CA TRP A 103 4.01 -13.05 20.24
C TRP A 103 3.53 -11.72 20.86
N GLU A 104 4.41 -10.73 20.90
CA GLU A 104 4.16 -9.46 21.57
C GLU A 104 3.90 -8.32 20.58
N SER A 105 4.57 -8.33 19.43
CA SER A 105 4.48 -7.25 18.46
C SER A 105 4.84 -7.70 17.03
N ILE A 106 4.43 -6.90 16.08
CA ILE A 106 4.79 -6.97 14.67
C ILE A 106 5.40 -5.63 14.25
N THR A 107 6.51 -5.66 13.53
CA THR A 107 7.17 -4.46 12.99
C THR A 107 7.01 -4.37 11.49
N VAL A 108 6.22 -3.42 11.02
CA VAL A 108 6.00 -3.16 9.61
C VAL A 108 6.94 -2.07 9.10
N ARG A 109 7.37 -2.19 7.84
CA ARG A 109 8.08 -1.11 7.14
C ARG A 109 7.09 -0.33 6.28
N SER A 110 7.18 0.98 6.29
CA SER A 110 6.50 1.83 5.31
C SER A 110 7.48 2.28 4.24
N SER A 111 7.06 2.27 2.97
CA SER A 111 7.82 2.92 1.91
C SER A 111 7.85 4.42 2.21
N GLY A 112 8.95 4.87 2.84
CA GLY A 112 9.14 6.29 3.12
C GLY A 112 9.14 7.07 1.80
N THR A 113 8.38 8.14 1.72
CA THR A 113 8.40 9.10 0.59
C THR A 113 9.77 9.80 0.45
N THR A 114 10.66 9.62 1.42
CA THR A 114 12.00 10.24 1.53
C THR A 114 13.16 9.26 1.29
N GLY A 115 12.89 8.05 0.81
CA GLY A 115 13.93 7.11 0.36
C GLY A 115 14.39 6.06 1.38
N ALA A 116 14.33 6.32 2.69
CA ALA A 116 14.59 5.29 3.71
C ALA A 116 13.27 4.72 4.27
N PRO A 117 13.09 3.40 4.30
CA PRO A 117 11.91 2.81 4.92
C PRO A 117 11.83 3.19 6.41
N LYS A 118 10.64 3.64 6.85
CA LYS A 118 10.38 3.85 8.27
C LYS A 118 9.75 2.60 8.84
N THR A 119 10.22 2.17 9.99
CA THR A 119 9.64 1.04 10.74
C THR A 119 8.62 1.54 11.75
N SER A 120 7.57 0.76 11.97
CA SER A 120 6.56 1.00 13.00
C SER A 120 6.21 -0.32 13.67
N THR A 121 6.39 -0.38 14.99
CA THR A 121 6.10 -1.57 15.78
C THR A 121 4.72 -1.46 16.42
N HIS A 122 3.89 -2.47 16.20
CA HIS A 122 2.55 -2.56 16.74
C HIS A 122 2.47 -3.70 17.73
N SER A 123 2.08 -3.41 18.98
CA SER A 123 1.85 -4.45 19.98
C SER A 123 0.64 -5.30 19.60
N ARG A 124 0.68 -6.59 19.96
CA ARG A 124 -0.45 -7.51 19.82
C ARG A 124 -1.74 -6.91 20.38
N GLN A 125 -1.65 -6.30 21.55
CA GLN A 125 -2.82 -5.69 22.21
C GLN A 125 -3.46 -4.57 21.38
N ASN A 126 -2.63 -3.74 20.72
CA ASN A 126 -3.14 -2.67 19.86
C ASN A 126 -3.80 -3.24 18.60
N LEU A 127 -3.20 -4.25 17.97
CA LEU A 127 -3.75 -4.92 16.80
C LEU A 127 -5.07 -5.63 17.11
N GLU A 128 -5.16 -6.33 18.27
CA GLU A 128 -6.40 -6.94 18.73
C GLU A 128 -7.50 -5.91 19.02
N ARG A 129 -7.13 -4.76 19.58
CA ARG A 129 -8.07 -3.65 19.82
C ARG A 129 -8.57 -3.07 18.50
N GLU A 130 -7.70 -2.92 17.52
CA GLU A 130 -8.06 -2.46 16.18
C GLU A 130 -9.04 -3.43 15.52
N CYS A 131 -8.75 -4.73 15.48
CA CYS A 131 -9.65 -5.74 14.91
C CYS A 131 -11.03 -5.68 15.57
N ARG A 132 -11.11 -5.68 16.90
CA ARG A 132 -12.38 -5.53 17.62
C ARG A 132 -13.12 -4.23 17.31
N GLY A 133 -12.37 -3.16 17.03
CA GLY A 133 -12.95 -1.89 16.60
C GLY A 133 -13.64 -2.00 15.26
N TRP A 134 -13.02 -2.69 14.30
CA TRP A 134 -13.54 -2.91 12.96
C TRP A 134 -14.70 -3.92 12.93
N GLU A 135 -14.66 -4.98 13.73
CA GLU A 135 -15.77 -5.95 13.84
C GLU A 135 -17.11 -5.26 14.14
N THR A 136 -17.09 -4.18 14.94
CA THR A 136 -18.32 -3.46 15.26
C THR A 136 -18.91 -2.65 14.10
N LEU A 137 -18.11 -2.40 13.06
CA LEU A 137 -18.53 -1.67 11.85
C LEU A 137 -19.05 -2.60 10.77
N LEU A 138 -18.53 -3.83 10.75
CA LEU A 138 -18.84 -4.81 9.73
C LEU A 138 -20.14 -5.55 10.07
N GLY A 139 -20.97 -5.75 9.07
CA GLY A 139 -22.05 -6.74 9.13
C GLY A 139 -21.52 -8.17 9.03
N PRO A 140 -22.41 -9.16 8.86
CA PRO A 140 -21.99 -10.54 8.64
C PRO A 140 -21.12 -10.67 7.38
N VAL A 141 -19.85 -11.06 7.56
CA VAL A 141 -18.91 -11.36 6.49
C VAL A 141 -18.79 -12.88 6.36
N GLN A 142 -18.90 -13.42 5.15
CA GLN A 142 -18.80 -14.85 4.88
C GLN A 142 -17.37 -15.23 4.51
N ARG A 143 -16.70 -14.38 3.73
CA ARG A 143 -15.39 -14.65 3.15
C ARG A 143 -14.67 -13.32 2.84
N ILE A 144 -13.35 -13.33 2.84
CA ILE A 144 -12.55 -12.17 2.45
C ILE A 144 -11.87 -12.45 1.11
N VAL A 145 -12.00 -11.52 0.16
CA VAL A 145 -11.24 -11.50 -1.09
C VAL A 145 -10.17 -10.42 -0.98
N SER A 146 -8.91 -10.83 -0.81
CA SER A 146 -7.79 -9.93 -0.57
C SER A 146 -7.10 -9.55 -1.88
N LEU A 147 -7.09 -8.25 -2.16
CA LEU A 147 -6.33 -7.64 -3.27
C LEU A 147 -5.04 -6.95 -2.78
N VAL A 148 -4.66 -7.17 -1.52
CA VAL A 148 -3.57 -6.48 -0.83
C VAL A 148 -2.51 -7.46 -0.32
N PRO A 149 -1.22 -7.06 -0.24
CA PRO A 149 -0.19 -7.87 0.39
C PRO A 149 -0.45 -8.04 1.89
N ALA A 150 -0.21 -9.26 2.39
CA ALA A 150 -0.48 -9.64 3.78
C ALA A 150 0.48 -8.99 4.80
N HIS A 151 1.71 -8.64 4.39
CA HIS A 151 2.74 -8.11 5.29
C HIS A 151 2.64 -6.60 5.55
N HIS A 152 1.90 -5.84 4.76
CA HIS A 152 1.63 -4.44 5.07
C HIS A 152 0.58 -4.33 6.18
N LEU A 153 0.67 -3.31 7.03
CA LEU A 153 -0.22 -3.15 8.18
C LEU A 153 -1.71 -3.27 7.82
N TYR A 154 -2.13 -2.63 6.74
CA TYR A 154 -3.50 -2.72 6.26
C TYR A 154 -3.90 -4.15 5.87
N GLY A 155 -3.06 -4.84 5.09
CA GLY A 155 -3.29 -6.23 4.72
C GLY A 155 -3.21 -7.17 5.93
N LEU A 156 -2.25 -6.96 6.83
CA LEU A 156 -2.13 -7.70 8.08
C LEU A 156 -3.43 -7.61 8.91
N VAL A 157 -3.93 -6.41 9.13
CA VAL A 157 -5.16 -6.22 9.91
C VAL A 157 -6.37 -6.81 9.18
N TRP A 158 -6.61 -6.43 7.94
CA TRP A 158 -7.87 -6.70 7.24
C TRP A 158 -7.94 -8.07 6.56
N SER A 159 -6.79 -8.67 6.20
CA SER A 159 -6.77 -9.97 5.52
C SER A 159 -6.07 -11.10 6.29
N CYS A 160 -5.56 -10.80 7.50
CA CYS A 160 -4.91 -11.81 8.34
C CYS A 160 -5.52 -11.86 9.75
N LEU A 161 -5.47 -10.76 10.50
CA LEU A 161 -5.88 -10.75 11.90
C LEU A 161 -7.40 -10.67 12.08
N LEU A 162 -8.07 -9.81 11.33
CA LEU A 162 -9.52 -9.64 11.39
C LEU A 162 -10.29 -10.93 11.00
N PRO A 163 -9.93 -11.65 9.91
CA PRO A 163 -10.53 -12.95 9.61
C PRO A 163 -10.40 -13.96 10.75
N ALA A 164 -9.21 -14.01 11.37
CA ALA A 164 -8.95 -14.89 12.52
C ALA A 164 -9.76 -14.50 13.76
N SER A 165 -10.00 -13.20 13.98
CA SER A 165 -10.79 -12.67 15.10
C SER A 165 -12.29 -12.97 14.96
N ILE A 166 -12.87 -12.66 13.79
CA ILE A 166 -14.30 -12.89 13.51
C ILE A 166 -14.65 -14.38 13.60
N GLY A 167 -13.80 -15.26 13.10
CA GLY A 167 -14.04 -16.71 13.10
C GLY A 167 -14.06 -17.36 14.48
N GLN A 168 -13.47 -16.74 15.51
CA GLN A 168 -13.47 -17.27 16.88
C GLN A 168 -14.79 -17.04 17.63
N GLY A 169 -15.66 -16.18 17.12
CA GLY A 169 -16.99 -15.90 17.70
C GLY A 169 -18.12 -16.84 17.23
N GLY A 170 -17.90 -17.72 16.28
CA GLY A 170 -18.86 -18.68 15.74
C GLY A 170 -18.80 -20.03 16.46
N LEU A 171 -19.96 -20.64 16.67
CA LEU A 171 -20.17 -21.95 17.29
C LEU A 171 -19.15 -22.99 16.82
N GLU A 172 -18.43 -23.61 17.77
CA GLU A 172 -17.58 -24.78 17.62
C GLU A 172 -16.26 -24.63 16.81
N GLY A 173 -15.26 -23.91 17.36
CA GLY A 173 -13.84 -24.35 17.35
C GLY A 173 -13.12 -24.57 16.02
N GLN A 174 -13.61 -24.09 14.90
CA GLN A 174 -12.93 -24.25 13.59
C GLN A 174 -12.74 -22.92 12.89
N GLY A 175 -11.45 -22.53 12.77
CA GLY A 175 -10.88 -21.68 11.72
C GLY A 175 -11.56 -20.32 11.47
N GLY A 176 -10.74 -19.27 11.41
CA GLY A 176 -11.19 -17.93 10.97
C GLY A 176 -11.92 -17.95 9.61
N LEU A 177 -12.38 -16.78 9.16
CA LEU A 177 -12.99 -16.63 7.84
C LEU A 177 -12.02 -17.07 6.74
N GLU A 178 -12.55 -17.72 5.71
CA GLU A 178 -11.81 -18.05 4.49
C GLU A 178 -11.28 -16.76 3.84
N VAL A 179 -10.02 -16.78 3.41
CA VAL A 179 -9.38 -15.66 2.71
C VAL A 179 -8.90 -16.11 1.34
N ILE A 180 -9.48 -15.51 0.30
CA ILE A 180 -9.09 -15.73 -1.10
C ILE A 180 -8.07 -14.66 -1.49
N GLU A 181 -6.90 -15.07 -1.91
CA GLU A 181 -5.89 -14.14 -2.43
C GLU A 181 -6.10 -13.90 -3.92
N ALA A 182 -6.53 -12.69 -4.26
CA ALA A 182 -6.83 -12.30 -5.64
C ALA A 182 -6.00 -11.09 -6.11
N ARG A 183 -4.92 -10.76 -5.41
CA ARG A 183 -4.10 -9.58 -5.72
C ARG A 183 -3.38 -9.65 -7.09
N TRP A 184 -3.14 -10.85 -7.61
CA TRP A 184 -2.54 -11.05 -8.94
C TRP A 184 -3.58 -11.19 -10.07
N GLU A 185 -4.86 -11.31 -9.70
CA GLU A 185 -5.92 -11.55 -10.65
C GLU A 185 -6.38 -10.25 -11.33
N THR A 186 -6.86 -10.39 -12.56
CA THR A 186 -7.52 -9.25 -13.25
C THR A 186 -8.86 -8.92 -12.60
N ALA A 187 -9.36 -7.70 -12.84
CA ALA A 187 -10.64 -7.26 -12.28
C ALA A 187 -11.79 -8.20 -12.65
N LEU A 188 -11.86 -8.61 -13.91
CA LEU A 188 -12.91 -9.55 -14.39
C LEU A 188 -12.86 -10.90 -13.66
N ARG A 189 -11.66 -11.41 -13.39
CA ARG A 189 -11.51 -12.70 -12.75
C ARG A 189 -11.96 -12.69 -11.30
N TRP A 190 -11.40 -11.80 -10.46
CA TRP A 190 -11.78 -11.75 -9.05
C TRP A 190 -13.25 -11.32 -8.85
N LEU A 191 -13.80 -10.43 -9.72
CA LEU A 191 -15.23 -10.10 -9.69
C LEU A 191 -16.10 -11.33 -9.97
N GLY A 192 -15.68 -12.16 -10.94
CA GLY A 192 -16.40 -13.39 -11.33
C GLY A 192 -16.43 -14.47 -10.24
N GLU A 193 -15.51 -14.42 -9.28
CA GLU A 193 -15.38 -15.37 -8.18
C GLU A 193 -16.11 -14.94 -6.90
N LEU A 194 -16.68 -13.72 -6.88
CA LEU A 194 -17.40 -13.21 -5.72
C LEU A 194 -18.66 -14.00 -5.42
N LYS A 195 -18.94 -14.16 -4.13
CA LYS A 195 -20.14 -14.76 -3.57
C LYS A 195 -20.89 -13.79 -2.69
N SER A 196 -22.16 -14.07 -2.41
CA SER A 196 -22.96 -13.26 -1.50
C SER A 196 -22.30 -13.19 -0.12
N GLY A 197 -22.23 -11.98 0.45
CA GLY A 197 -21.62 -11.72 1.75
C GLY A 197 -20.09 -11.67 1.76
N ASP A 198 -19.43 -11.67 0.61
CA ASP A 198 -17.98 -11.47 0.53
C ASP A 198 -17.59 -10.03 0.93
N MET A 199 -16.40 -9.90 1.51
CA MET A 199 -15.74 -8.62 1.71
C MET A 199 -14.48 -8.54 0.86
N VAL A 200 -14.42 -7.56 -0.05
CA VAL A 200 -13.25 -7.29 -0.90
C VAL A 200 -12.37 -6.27 -0.23
N VAL A 201 -11.15 -6.65 0.12
CA VAL A 201 -10.13 -5.78 0.74
C VAL A 201 -9.15 -5.34 -0.34
N GLY A 202 -9.23 -4.07 -0.74
CA GLY A 202 -8.43 -3.52 -1.82
C GLY A 202 -7.88 -2.12 -1.51
N PHE A 203 -7.40 -1.45 -2.52
CA PHE A 203 -6.88 -0.08 -2.45
C PHE A 203 -7.18 0.65 -3.76
N PRO A 204 -7.13 2.00 -3.80
CA PRO A 204 -7.64 2.79 -4.92
C PRO A 204 -7.12 2.33 -6.28
N PHE A 205 -5.82 2.06 -6.41
CA PHE A 205 -5.24 1.63 -7.68
C PHE A 205 -5.85 0.31 -8.22
N ARG A 206 -6.24 -0.63 -7.34
CA ARG A 206 -6.91 -1.87 -7.75
C ARG A 206 -8.33 -1.63 -8.26
N TYR A 207 -8.97 -0.57 -7.80
CA TYR A 207 -10.30 -0.19 -8.21
C TYR A 207 -10.34 0.70 -9.46
N GLN A 208 -9.22 1.30 -9.87
CA GLN A 208 -9.13 2.16 -11.07
C GLN A 208 -9.50 1.44 -12.39
N THR A 209 -9.37 0.12 -12.44
CA THR A 209 -9.76 -0.67 -13.61
C THR A 209 -11.26 -0.97 -13.68
N LEU A 210 -12.02 -0.76 -12.60
CA LEU A 210 -13.43 -1.11 -12.49
C LEU A 210 -14.38 -0.26 -13.36
N PRO A 211 -14.16 1.06 -13.60
CA PRO A 211 -15.04 1.85 -14.44
C PRO A 211 -15.30 1.24 -15.80
N ALA A 212 -14.28 0.67 -16.45
CA ALA A 212 -14.42 -0.02 -17.74
C ALA A 212 -15.23 -1.31 -17.66
N THR A 213 -15.26 -1.96 -16.50
CA THR A 213 -15.93 -3.25 -16.25
C THR A 213 -17.38 -3.07 -15.78
N ALA A 214 -17.69 -1.95 -15.14
CA ALA A 214 -18.95 -1.70 -14.43
C ALA A 214 -20.20 -1.70 -15.33
N SER A 215 -20.06 -1.59 -16.64
CA SER A 215 -21.19 -1.60 -17.57
C SER A 215 -21.76 -3.02 -17.81
N THR A 216 -20.97 -4.06 -17.62
CA THR A 216 -21.29 -5.43 -18.04
C THR A 216 -21.37 -6.44 -16.90
N PHE A 217 -21.00 -6.04 -15.69
CA PHE A 217 -20.92 -6.95 -14.55
C PHE A 217 -21.79 -6.48 -13.37
N ARG A 218 -22.26 -7.45 -12.56
CA ARG A 218 -22.92 -7.18 -11.27
C ARG A 218 -22.38 -8.17 -10.24
N VAL A 219 -22.01 -7.64 -9.07
CA VAL A 219 -21.59 -8.46 -7.95
C VAL A 219 -22.80 -9.08 -7.24
N PRO A 220 -22.64 -10.25 -6.59
CA PRO A 220 -23.69 -10.84 -5.76
C PRO A 220 -24.16 -9.92 -4.64
N ALA A 221 -25.35 -10.19 -4.10
CA ALA A 221 -25.92 -9.38 -3.00
C ALA A 221 -25.05 -9.43 -1.74
N GLY A 222 -25.01 -8.31 -1.00
CA GLY A 222 -24.32 -8.24 0.30
C GLY A 222 -22.80 -8.13 0.23
N VAL A 223 -22.20 -7.96 -0.96
CA VAL A 223 -20.75 -7.78 -1.08
C VAL A 223 -20.34 -6.40 -0.61
N THR A 224 -19.33 -6.34 0.26
CA THR A 224 -18.74 -5.10 0.79
C THR A 224 -17.36 -4.85 0.17
N ALA A 225 -17.06 -3.62 -0.24
CA ALA A 225 -15.72 -3.20 -0.62
C ALA A 225 -15.08 -2.38 0.50
N VAL A 226 -13.82 -2.66 0.79
CA VAL A 226 -12.99 -1.89 1.73
C VAL A 226 -11.77 -1.37 0.98
N SER A 227 -11.49 -0.08 1.08
CA SER A 227 -10.35 0.60 0.46
C SER A 227 -9.54 1.34 1.51
N SER A 228 -8.22 1.30 1.40
CA SER A 228 -7.28 2.09 2.22
C SER A 228 -5.98 2.37 1.46
N ALA A 229 -4.97 2.90 2.16
CA ALA A 229 -3.65 3.24 1.62
C ALA A 229 -3.62 4.43 0.63
N GLY A 230 -4.74 5.06 0.37
CA GLY A 230 -4.91 6.24 -0.48
C GLY A 230 -6.35 6.68 -0.52
N GLU A 231 -6.60 7.86 -1.07
CA GLU A 231 -7.95 8.37 -1.26
C GLU A 231 -8.64 7.61 -2.41
N LEU A 232 -9.84 7.14 -2.16
CA LEU A 232 -10.67 6.49 -3.18
C LEU A 232 -11.33 7.58 -4.05
N GLY A 233 -11.05 7.59 -5.35
CA GLY A 233 -11.56 8.60 -6.27
C GLY A 233 -13.06 8.50 -6.52
N ALA A 234 -13.66 9.59 -6.98
CA ALA A 234 -15.10 9.64 -7.24
C ALA A 234 -15.54 8.61 -8.31
N GLN A 235 -14.70 8.36 -9.31
CA GLN A 235 -14.98 7.39 -10.37
C GLN A 235 -14.99 5.95 -9.85
N GLU A 236 -14.08 5.63 -8.94
CA GLU A 236 -14.00 4.32 -8.29
C GLU A 236 -15.20 4.10 -7.36
N TRP A 237 -15.59 5.11 -6.59
CA TRP A 237 -16.81 5.07 -5.78
C TRP A 237 -18.04 4.77 -6.65
N GLU A 238 -18.21 5.51 -7.73
CA GLU A 238 -19.32 5.32 -8.66
C GLU A 238 -19.31 3.94 -9.32
N ALA A 239 -18.12 3.45 -9.72
CA ALA A 239 -17.97 2.14 -10.32
C ALA A 239 -18.34 1.01 -9.35
N LEU A 240 -17.91 1.09 -8.09
CA LEU A 240 -18.25 0.11 -7.06
C LEU A 240 -19.77 0.06 -6.82
N TYR A 241 -20.43 1.20 -6.70
CA TYR A 241 -21.89 1.23 -6.56
C TYR A 241 -22.62 0.73 -7.83
N ARG A 242 -22.15 1.09 -9.01
CA ARG A 242 -22.70 0.57 -10.27
C ARG A 242 -22.55 -0.94 -10.41
N LEU A 243 -21.44 -1.51 -9.95
CA LEU A 243 -21.24 -2.96 -9.90
C LEU A 243 -22.20 -3.65 -8.93
N GLY A 244 -22.81 -2.92 -7.99
CA GLY A 244 -23.79 -3.45 -7.03
C GLY A 244 -23.19 -3.81 -5.67
N PHE A 245 -22.01 -3.30 -5.33
CA PHE A 245 -21.50 -3.42 -3.97
C PHE A 245 -22.50 -2.83 -2.99
N HIS A 246 -22.87 -3.63 -1.98
CA HIS A 246 -23.85 -3.23 -0.96
C HIS A 246 -23.33 -2.10 -0.08
N GLN A 247 -22.06 -2.17 0.27
CA GLN A 247 -21.37 -1.19 1.09
C GLN A 247 -19.97 -0.95 0.54
N VAL A 248 -19.54 0.31 0.60
CA VAL A 248 -18.17 0.70 0.29
C VAL A 248 -17.63 1.43 1.52
N LEU A 249 -16.49 1.02 2.03
CA LEU A 249 -15.84 1.60 3.19
C LEU A 249 -14.45 2.10 2.77
N GLU A 250 -14.22 3.38 2.92
CA GLU A 250 -12.88 3.93 2.82
C GLU A 250 -12.30 4.12 4.21
N ILE A 251 -11.15 3.48 4.44
CA ILE A 251 -10.44 3.48 5.72
C ILE A 251 -9.28 4.45 5.64
N TYR A 252 -9.26 5.41 6.51
CA TYR A 252 -8.10 6.24 6.76
C TYR A 252 -7.22 5.61 7.85
N GLY A 253 -5.92 5.54 7.60
CA GLY A 253 -4.94 5.02 8.54
C GLY A 253 -3.53 5.48 8.22
N ALA A 254 -2.64 5.31 9.19
CA ALA A 254 -1.22 5.60 9.09
C ALA A 254 -0.41 4.40 9.57
N SER A 255 0.78 4.20 8.99
CA SER A 255 1.65 3.07 9.37
C SER A 255 2.01 3.10 10.86
N GLU A 256 2.05 4.28 11.46
CA GLU A 256 2.39 4.51 12.86
C GLU A 256 1.22 4.27 13.82
N ALA A 257 -0.02 4.34 13.31
CA ALA A 257 -1.23 4.36 14.15
C ALA A 257 -2.22 3.23 13.87
N GLY A 258 -2.08 2.54 12.75
CA GLY A 258 -3.09 1.63 12.25
C GLY A 258 -4.25 2.35 11.57
N GLY A 259 -5.39 1.72 11.50
CA GLY A 259 -6.61 2.31 10.98
C GLY A 259 -7.23 3.29 11.98
N ILE A 260 -7.52 4.49 11.55
CA ILE A 260 -7.93 5.61 12.42
C ILE A 260 -9.40 5.92 12.27
N GLY A 261 -9.90 5.97 11.06
CA GLY A 261 -11.27 6.35 10.77
C GLY A 261 -11.78 5.75 9.46
N TRP A 262 -13.05 5.94 9.21
CA TRP A 262 -13.72 5.40 8.03
C TRP A 262 -14.79 6.36 7.51
N ARG A 263 -15.12 6.25 6.23
CA ARG A 263 -16.29 6.88 5.63
C ARG A 263 -16.99 5.91 4.66
N GLY A 264 -18.30 6.04 4.54
CA GLY A 264 -19.12 5.21 3.63
C GLY A 264 -19.60 5.96 2.39
N ARG A 265 -19.16 7.20 2.19
CA ARG A 265 -19.50 8.05 1.03
C ARG A 265 -18.35 9.01 0.75
N PRO A 266 -18.10 9.38 -0.51
CA PRO A 266 -16.96 10.23 -0.87
C PRO A 266 -17.03 11.64 -0.27
N GLU A 267 -18.24 12.20 -0.08
CA GLU A 267 -18.46 13.53 0.49
C GLU A 267 -18.51 13.55 2.02
N ALA A 268 -18.54 12.39 2.67
CA ALA A 268 -18.63 12.32 4.12
C ALA A 268 -17.29 12.60 4.80
N ASP A 269 -17.32 13.22 5.95
CA ASP A 269 -16.19 13.29 6.86
C ASP A 269 -15.86 11.89 7.42
N PHE A 270 -14.59 11.65 7.76
CA PHE A 270 -14.19 10.40 8.39
C PHE A 270 -14.73 10.31 9.81
N GLU A 271 -15.41 9.21 10.14
CA GLU A 271 -15.77 8.86 11.50
C GLU A 271 -14.63 8.09 12.17
N LEU A 272 -14.25 8.47 13.39
CA LEU A 272 -13.24 7.76 14.16
C LEU A 272 -13.67 6.31 14.43
N ALA A 273 -12.78 5.38 14.11
CA ALA A 273 -12.94 3.99 14.47
C ALA A 273 -13.12 3.83 16.00
N LYS A 274 -13.88 2.83 16.42
CA LYS A 274 -14.27 2.65 17.82
C LYS A 274 -13.07 2.57 18.77
N HIS A 275 -11.98 1.98 18.35
CA HIS A 275 -10.74 1.84 19.14
C HIS A 275 -9.98 3.17 19.31
N TRP A 276 -10.30 4.20 18.54
CA TRP A 276 -9.78 5.57 18.68
C TRP A 276 -10.70 6.53 19.44
N GLN A 277 -11.95 6.13 19.70
CA GLN A 277 -12.86 6.97 20.46
C GLN A 277 -12.36 7.17 21.89
N GLY A 278 -12.21 8.42 22.32
CA GLY A 278 -11.60 8.80 23.60
C GLY A 278 -10.05 8.98 23.56
N ARG A 279 -9.40 8.69 22.41
CA ARG A 279 -7.94 8.82 22.24
C ARG A 279 -7.54 9.85 21.18
N ARG A 280 -8.44 10.78 20.87
CA ARG A 280 -8.26 11.78 19.81
C ARG A 280 -6.96 12.58 19.92
N GLU A 281 -6.53 12.91 21.14
CA GLU A 281 -5.34 13.73 21.39
C GLU A 281 -4.05 13.03 20.93
N GLU A 282 -4.01 11.71 20.95
CA GLU A 282 -2.87 10.92 20.48
C GLU A 282 -2.64 11.12 18.97
N LEU A 283 -3.68 11.45 18.21
CA LEU A 283 -3.59 11.70 16.77
C LEU A 283 -2.88 13.02 16.42
N ASN A 284 -2.73 13.94 17.38
CA ASN A 284 -2.02 15.20 17.17
C ASN A 284 -0.53 14.99 16.83
N GLY A 285 0.06 13.87 17.25
CA GLY A 285 1.43 13.48 16.92
C GLY A 285 1.64 13.01 15.49
N LEU A 286 0.57 12.71 14.76
CA LEU A 286 0.66 12.23 13.38
C LEU A 286 1.09 13.34 12.41
N PRO A 287 1.74 12.98 11.30
CA PRO A 287 2.13 13.93 10.27
C PRO A 287 0.95 14.53 9.50
N ASP A 288 -0.23 13.96 9.61
CA ASP A 288 -1.44 14.42 8.93
C ASP A 288 -2.14 15.54 9.71
N ARG A 289 -2.80 16.45 8.99
CA ARG A 289 -3.61 17.53 9.57
C ARG A 289 -5.08 17.15 9.55
N PHE A 290 -5.72 17.27 10.71
CA PHE A 290 -7.14 17.02 10.90
C PHE A 290 -7.88 18.32 11.16
N GLU A 291 -9.00 18.53 10.48
CA GLU A 291 -10.04 19.46 10.86
C GLU A 291 -11.15 18.66 11.56
N TRP A 292 -11.35 18.93 12.84
CA TRP A 292 -12.38 18.24 13.61
C TRP A 292 -13.74 18.87 13.35
N THR A 293 -14.62 18.15 12.66
CA THR A 293 -15.98 18.60 12.32
C THR A 293 -17.00 18.19 13.37
N GLY A 294 -16.62 17.31 14.32
CA GLY A 294 -17.44 16.86 15.43
C GLY A 294 -16.64 16.17 16.52
N LYS A 295 -17.33 15.56 17.49
CA LYS A 295 -16.70 14.81 18.58
C LYS A 295 -15.97 13.55 18.07
N LYS A 296 -16.47 12.93 17.02
CA LYS A 296 -15.98 11.67 16.45
C LYS A 296 -15.71 11.77 14.95
N THR A 297 -15.85 12.93 14.35
CA THR A 297 -15.71 13.13 12.91
C THR A 297 -14.60 14.13 12.60
N CYS A 298 -13.88 13.87 11.55
CA CYS A 298 -12.80 14.73 11.07
C CYS A 298 -12.71 14.73 9.55
N ARG A 299 -12.16 15.81 9.01
CA ARG A 299 -11.73 15.94 7.63
C ARG A 299 -10.21 15.96 7.56
N LEU A 300 -9.67 15.27 6.57
CA LEU A 300 -8.23 15.28 6.31
C LEU A 300 -7.88 16.52 5.46
N LEU A 301 -6.96 17.33 5.97
CA LEU A 301 -6.44 18.51 5.26
C LEU A 301 -5.11 18.25 4.54
N GLY A 302 -4.72 16.97 4.43
CA GLY A 302 -3.43 16.55 3.89
C GLY A 302 -2.35 16.44 4.96
N ARG A 303 -1.09 16.22 4.55
CA ARG A 303 0.04 16.04 5.48
C ARG A 303 0.61 17.38 5.89
N LYS A 304 1.08 17.48 7.14
CA LYS A 304 1.82 18.61 7.66
C LYS A 304 3.13 18.86 6.88
N ASP A 305 3.72 17.77 6.38
CA ASP A 305 4.98 17.72 5.64
C ASP A 305 4.82 17.68 4.11
N GLY A 306 3.59 17.75 3.60
CA GLY A 306 3.30 17.67 2.16
C GLY A 306 3.57 18.98 1.40
N TRP A 307 3.78 20.08 2.11
CA TRP A 307 4.08 21.37 1.50
C TRP A 307 5.59 21.57 1.40
N ILE A 308 6.05 22.00 0.22
CA ILE A 308 7.46 22.24 -0.04
C ILE A 308 7.72 23.76 -0.01
N LYS A 309 8.72 24.19 0.77
CA LYS A 309 9.15 25.59 0.78
C LYS A 309 10.15 25.81 -0.36
N ILE A 310 9.76 26.61 -1.35
CA ILE A 310 10.59 26.95 -2.52
C ILE A 310 10.77 28.46 -2.59
N ALA A 311 12.00 28.94 -2.49
CA ALA A 311 12.33 30.36 -2.52
C ALA A 311 11.44 31.21 -1.59
N GLY A 312 11.17 30.73 -0.38
CA GLY A 312 10.32 31.41 0.61
C GLY A 312 8.82 31.15 0.47
N SER A 313 8.35 30.61 -0.63
CA SER A 313 6.94 30.30 -0.90
C SER A 313 6.60 28.85 -0.50
N LEU A 314 5.44 28.65 0.12
CA LEU A 314 4.90 27.31 0.36
C LEU A 314 4.16 26.83 -0.89
N VAL A 315 4.54 25.67 -1.40
CA VAL A 315 3.97 25.05 -2.60
C VAL A 315 3.37 23.70 -2.23
N ASP A 316 2.14 23.46 -2.68
CA ASP A 316 1.48 22.15 -2.59
C ASP A 316 1.76 21.33 -3.87
N PRO A 317 2.60 20.27 -3.82
CA PRO A 317 2.86 19.44 -4.99
C PRO A 317 1.63 18.75 -5.55
N LYS A 318 0.63 18.44 -4.68
CA LYS A 318 -0.62 17.81 -5.12
C LYS A 318 -1.46 18.76 -5.97
N ALA A 319 -1.56 20.01 -5.57
CA ALA A 319 -2.26 21.03 -6.36
C ALA A 319 -1.60 21.24 -7.73
N VAL A 320 -0.26 21.27 -7.77
CA VAL A 320 0.50 21.36 -9.04
C VAL A 320 0.27 20.13 -9.91
N SER A 321 0.30 18.92 -9.32
CA SER A 321 0.02 17.67 -10.03
C SER A 321 -1.39 17.66 -10.61
N ALA A 322 -2.40 18.03 -9.83
CA ALA A 322 -3.79 18.09 -10.25
C ALA A 322 -3.99 19.06 -11.41
N LEU A 323 -3.32 20.23 -11.38
CA LEU A 323 -3.37 21.18 -12.48
C LEU A 323 -2.78 20.60 -13.78
N ILE A 324 -1.57 20.01 -13.71
CA ILE A 324 -0.90 19.47 -14.91
C ILE A 324 -1.70 18.28 -15.48
N SER A 325 -2.33 17.48 -14.63
CA SER A 325 -3.18 16.35 -15.04
C SER A 325 -4.47 16.78 -15.79
N GLN A 326 -4.85 18.07 -15.76
CA GLN A 326 -5.96 18.59 -16.56
C GLN A 326 -5.58 18.80 -18.03
N HIS A 327 -4.28 18.76 -18.35
CA HIS A 327 -3.84 18.93 -19.75
C HIS A 327 -4.21 17.69 -20.59
N PRO A 328 -4.85 17.86 -21.79
CA PRO A 328 -5.37 16.73 -22.58
C PRO A 328 -4.32 15.68 -23.00
N LEU A 329 -3.04 16.05 -23.07
CA LEU A 329 -1.95 15.15 -23.44
C LEU A 329 -1.33 14.40 -22.24
N VAL A 330 -1.80 14.67 -21.00
CA VAL A 330 -1.30 14.06 -19.77
C VAL A 330 -2.32 13.06 -19.28
N ARG A 331 -1.90 11.80 -19.13
CA ARG A 331 -2.71 10.76 -18.50
C ARG A 331 -2.56 10.76 -16.98
N GLU A 332 -1.31 10.86 -16.51
CA GLU A 332 -0.97 10.94 -15.10
C GLU A 332 0.20 11.91 -14.89
N CYS A 333 0.20 12.58 -13.75
CA CYS A 333 1.31 13.45 -13.34
C CYS A 333 1.64 13.20 -11.87
N SER A 334 2.93 13.18 -11.54
CA SER A 334 3.40 13.21 -10.15
C SER A 334 4.45 14.31 -9.99
N ILE A 335 4.36 15.06 -8.90
CA ILE A 335 5.24 16.18 -8.59
C ILE A 335 6.06 15.89 -7.34
N ARG A 336 7.37 16.09 -7.42
CA ARG A 336 8.30 15.95 -6.30
C ARG A 336 9.33 17.06 -6.28
N SER A 337 10.04 17.18 -5.15
CA SER A 337 11.23 18.02 -5.10
C SER A 337 12.42 17.33 -5.80
N ASN A 338 13.31 18.12 -6.37
CA ASN A 338 14.57 17.62 -6.95
C ASN A 338 15.62 17.25 -5.89
N SER A 339 15.33 17.46 -4.61
CA SER A 339 16.16 17.02 -3.47
C SER A 339 15.39 16.03 -2.61
N PRO A 340 15.94 14.83 -2.34
CA PRO A 340 15.32 13.87 -1.42
C PRO A 340 15.25 14.39 0.02
N ASP A 341 16.14 15.32 0.41
CA ASP A 341 16.21 15.90 1.74
C ASP A 341 15.70 17.36 1.79
N ALA A 342 14.62 17.65 1.06
CA ALA A 342 14.06 19.00 0.96
C ALA A 342 13.75 19.71 2.30
N GLN A 343 13.76 18.98 3.42
CA GLN A 343 13.57 19.51 4.78
C GLN A 343 14.88 19.80 5.52
N ALA A 344 16.03 19.30 5.06
CA ALA A 344 17.29 19.31 5.83
C ALA A 344 18.35 20.32 5.35
N VAL A 345 18.24 20.92 4.16
CA VAL A 345 19.35 21.69 3.60
C VAL A 345 19.04 23.18 3.45
N GLN A 346 19.29 23.93 4.52
CA GLN A 346 19.65 25.34 4.42
C GLN A 346 21.07 25.42 3.86
N GLY A 347 21.23 25.80 2.59
CA GLY A 347 22.55 26.16 2.08
C GLY A 347 23.00 25.62 0.72
N HIS A 348 22.18 24.95 -0.08
CA HIS A 348 22.59 24.52 -1.42
C HIS A 348 22.43 25.65 -2.46
N PRO A 349 23.46 25.95 -3.30
CA PRO A 349 23.39 27.06 -4.28
C PRO A 349 22.36 26.88 -5.39
N SER A 350 21.83 25.68 -5.64
CA SER A 350 20.82 25.42 -6.66
C SER A 350 19.36 25.45 -6.18
N GLY A 351 19.09 25.64 -4.88
CA GLY A 351 17.76 25.74 -4.29
C GLY A 351 16.85 24.54 -4.58
N ILE A 352 15.89 24.29 -3.69
CA ILE A 352 14.84 23.27 -3.88
C ILE A 352 13.95 23.73 -5.03
N ARG A 353 13.66 22.80 -5.99
CA ARG A 353 12.77 23.01 -7.13
C ARG A 353 11.84 21.79 -7.28
N LEU A 354 10.76 21.97 -8.05
CA LEU A 354 9.88 20.86 -8.40
C LEU A 354 10.36 20.19 -9.68
N LYS A 355 10.17 18.88 -9.75
CA LYS A 355 10.22 18.05 -10.95
C LYS A 355 8.89 17.35 -11.18
N ALA A 356 8.50 17.17 -12.43
CA ALA A 356 7.28 16.50 -12.84
C ALA A 356 7.61 15.19 -13.55
N PHE A 357 7.01 14.09 -13.09
CA PHE A 357 6.96 12.86 -13.85
C PHE A 357 5.61 12.81 -14.58
N ILE A 358 5.63 12.59 -15.88
CA ILE A 358 4.47 12.61 -16.76
C ILE A 358 4.31 11.26 -17.45
N ALA A 359 3.16 10.65 -17.31
CA ALA A 359 2.71 9.57 -18.17
C ALA A 359 1.81 10.17 -19.27
N PRO A 360 2.26 10.25 -20.53
CA PRO A 360 1.47 10.82 -21.60
C PRO A 360 0.25 9.94 -21.94
N VAL A 361 -0.77 10.55 -22.54
CA VAL A 361 -1.91 9.79 -23.10
C VAL A 361 -1.44 8.91 -24.26
N GLN A 362 -0.59 9.45 -25.14
CA GLN A 362 -0.02 8.72 -26.26
C GLN A 362 1.23 7.97 -25.82
N THR A 363 1.31 6.68 -26.12
CA THR A 363 2.48 5.80 -25.86
C THR A 363 3.41 5.75 -27.07
N GLY A 364 4.68 5.35 -26.85
CA GLY A 364 5.65 5.17 -27.94
C GLY A 364 6.16 6.48 -28.57
N LEU A 365 6.08 7.58 -27.83
CA LEU A 365 6.59 8.88 -28.28
C LEU A 365 8.12 8.86 -28.43
N SER A 366 8.65 9.47 -29.49
CA SER A 366 10.08 9.67 -29.64
C SER A 366 10.61 10.72 -28.66
N THR A 367 11.93 10.71 -28.40
CA THR A 367 12.58 11.73 -27.55
C THR A 367 12.26 13.16 -28.02
N LYS A 368 12.16 13.40 -29.34
CA LYS A 368 11.78 14.70 -29.90
C LYS A 368 10.34 15.09 -29.55
N ASP A 369 9.41 14.13 -29.58
CA ASP A 369 8.01 14.38 -29.23
C ASP A 369 7.87 14.68 -27.74
N LEU A 370 8.62 13.96 -26.87
CA LEU A 370 8.67 14.22 -25.45
C LEU A 370 9.25 15.60 -25.12
N GLN A 371 10.29 16.04 -25.83
CA GLN A 371 10.82 17.42 -25.73
C GLN A 371 9.76 18.46 -26.15
N GLY A 372 8.99 18.17 -27.21
CA GLY A 372 7.86 18.97 -27.63
C GLY A 372 6.80 19.09 -26.55
N LEU A 373 6.43 17.94 -25.95
CA LEU A 373 5.42 17.90 -24.87
C LEU A 373 5.88 18.68 -23.64
N ALA A 374 7.17 18.56 -23.24
CA ALA A 374 7.71 19.34 -22.12
C ALA A 374 7.57 20.86 -22.35
N LYS A 375 7.83 21.35 -23.58
CA LYS A 375 7.64 22.75 -23.92
C LYS A 375 6.17 23.19 -23.84
N VAL A 376 5.25 22.33 -24.29
CA VAL A 376 3.81 22.58 -24.22
C VAL A 376 3.37 22.68 -22.75
N LEU A 377 3.78 21.75 -21.89
CA LEU A 377 3.43 21.74 -20.48
C LEU A 377 4.03 22.94 -19.73
N ARG A 378 5.26 23.36 -20.02
CA ARG A 378 5.84 24.60 -19.47
C ARG A 378 4.97 25.83 -19.80
N LYS A 379 4.55 25.98 -21.04
CA LYS A 379 3.64 27.06 -21.44
C LYS A 379 2.27 26.94 -20.77
N TRP A 380 1.78 25.73 -20.57
CA TRP A 380 0.51 25.48 -19.91
C TRP A 380 0.50 25.96 -18.45
N VAL A 381 1.54 25.64 -17.69
CA VAL A 381 1.62 26.00 -16.26
C VAL A 381 2.01 27.46 -16.00
N GLU A 382 2.65 28.11 -16.97
CA GLU A 382 3.20 29.47 -16.81
C GLU A 382 2.17 30.52 -16.38
N PRO A 383 0.96 30.62 -16.98
CA PRO A 383 -0.04 31.59 -16.55
C PRO A 383 -0.81 31.17 -15.29
N GLN A 384 -0.72 29.89 -14.88
CA GLN A 384 -1.58 29.31 -13.87
C GLN A 384 -0.84 29.10 -12.53
N LEU A 385 0.50 29.01 -12.54
CA LEU A 385 1.30 28.75 -11.36
C LEU A 385 2.30 29.88 -11.11
N PRO A 386 2.51 30.27 -9.86
CA PRO A 386 3.60 31.18 -9.50
C PRO A 386 4.97 30.54 -9.81
N PRO A 387 6.03 31.30 -10.06
CA PRO A 387 7.35 30.77 -10.46
C PRO A 387 7.90 29.67 -9.53
N ALA A 388 7.68 29.77 -8.21
CA ALA A 388 8.10 28.79 -7.24
C ALA A 388 7.41 27.42 -7.41
N ALA A 389 6.19 27.39 -7.91
CA ALA A 389 5.39 26.19 -8.10
C ALA A 389 5.54 25.53 -9.49
N ARG A 390 6.31 26.14 -10.39
CA ARG A 390 6.53 25.60 -11.74
C ARG A 390 7.62 24.53 -11.70
N PRO A 391 7.34 23.30 -12.23
CA PRO A 391 8.38 22.28 -12.36
C PRO A 391 9.51 22.75 -13.31
N VAL A 392 10.75 22.53 -12.90
CA VAL A 392 11.94 22.89 -13.70
C VAL A 392 12.34 21.77 -14.66
N SER A 393 12.02 20.51 -14.32
CA SER A 393 12.27 19.36 -15.19
C SER A 393 11.02 18.51 -15.36
N TYR A 394 10.94 17.81 -16.49
CA TYR A 394 9.86 16.91 -16.86
C TYR A 394 10.48 15.57 -17.28
N GLU A 395 10.17 14.53 -16.53
CA GLU A 395 10.53 13.16 -16.81
C GLU A 395 9.31 12.42 -17.37
N PHE A 396 9.52 11.52 -18.33
CA PHE A 396 8.42 10.84 -19.01
C PHE A 396 8.58 9.32 -18.90
N GLY A 397 7.46 8.64 -18.78
CA GLY A 397 7.42 7.17 -18.78
C GLY A 397 6.03 6.65 -19.09
N ALA A 398 5.94 5.33 -19.30
CA ALA A 398 4.67 4.68 -19.64
C ALA A 398 3.63 4.77 -18.52
N CYS A 399 4.04 4.79 -17.25
CA CYS A 399 3.16 4.95 -16.09
C CYS A 399 3.94 5.51 -14.90
N ILE A 400 3.25 6.09 -13.94
CA ILE A 400 3.85 6.49 -12.66
C ILE A 400 4.27 5.21 -11.91
N PRO A 401 5.57 5.05 -11.53
CA PRO A 401 6.02 3.91 -10.76
C PRO A 401 5.28 3.82 -9.41
N ARG A 402 4.84 2.62 -9.03
CA ARG A 402 4.07 2.40 -7.80
C ARG A 402 4.56 1.18 -7.04
N THR A 403 4.45 1.23 -5.71
CA THR A 403 4.67 0.07 -4.84
C THR A 403 3.56 -0.98 -5.03
N ALA A 404 3.74 -2.16 -4.44
CA ALA A 404 2.70 -3.20 -4.39
C ALA A 404 1.37 -2.72 -3.76
N MET A 405 1.42 -1.68 -2.92
CA MET A 405 0.24 -1.01 -2.32
C MET A 405 -0.25 0.20 -3.14
N GLY A 406 0.19 0.36 -4.38
CA GLY A 406 -0.25 1.44 -5.26
C GLY A 406 0.30 2.83 -4.93
N LYS A 407 1.20 2.98 -3.94
CA LYS A 407 1.84 4.25 -3.63
C LYS A 407 2.91 4.58 -4.66
N GLU A 408 2.96 5.85 -5.07
CA GLU A 408 3.97 6.32 -6.00
C GLU A 408 5.39 6.12 -5.46
N MET A 409 6.27 5.59 -6.29
CA MET A 409 7.69 5.39 -6.01
C MET A 409 8.53 6.54 -6.56
N ASP A 410 9.78 6.62 -6.13
CA ASP A 410 10.75 7.52 -6.77
C ASP A 410 11.16 6.97 -8.14
N TRP A 411 10.92 7.74 -9.20
CA TRP A 411 11.20 7.35 -10.59
C TRP A 411 12.66 7.47 -10.99
N ASN A 412 13.53 8.06 -10.18
CA ASN A 412 14.97 8.12 -10.44
C ASN A 412 15.67 6.75 -10.41
N ARG A 413 14.96 5.69 -10.01
CA ARG A 413 15.49 4.33 -9.88
C ARG A 413 14.94 3.33 -10.91
N SER A 414 14.06 3.74 -11.82
CA SER A 414 13.46 2.83 -12.80
C SER A 414 14.13 2.97 -14.17
N VAL A 415 14.33 1.83 -14.83
CA VAL A 415 15.20 1.62 -15.99
C VAL A 415 14.71 2.24 -17.32
N ASP A 416 13.48 2.78 -17.38
CA ASP A 416 12.84 3.25 -18.62
C ASP A 416 12.39 4.73 -18.57
N HIS A 417 13.28 5.64 -18.14
CA HIS A 417 12.94 7.07 -18.09
C HIS A 417 13.73 7.88 -19.14
N HIS A 418 13.03 8.75 -19.84
CA HIS A 418 13.61 9.78 -20.67
C HIS A 418 13.59 11.12 -19.93
N ASP A 419 14.77 11.58 -19.50
CA ASP A 419 14.95 12.92 -18.95
C ASP A 419 14.95 13.95 -20.09
N VAL A 420 14.10 14.98 -19.94
CA VAL A 420 14.07 16.13 -20.84
C VAL A 420 14.27 17.39 -20.00
N ALA A 421 15.50 17.91 -20.03
CA ALA A 421 15.91 19.13 -19.36
C ALA A 421 15.26 20.40 -19.95
#